data_210ffa08aa7744ebaf896ae706daefba
#
_entry.id   210ffa08aa7744ebaf896ae706daefba
#
_cell.length_a   1.000
_cell.length_b   1.000
_cell.length_c   1.000
_cell.angle_alpha   90.00
_cell.angle_beta   90.00
_cell.angle_gamma   90.00
#
_symmetry.space_group_name_H-M   'P 1'
#
loop_
_entity.id
_entity.type
_entity.pdbx_description
1 polymer ?
#
loop_
_entity_poly.entity_id
_entity_poly.type
_entity_poly.pdbx_seq_one_letter_code
_entity_poly.pdbx_strand_id
1 'polypeptide(L)'
;MEKAKGKKLFYRPAGKRKGMYTPTQIICASFVIVIALGTFLLSLPVASKHGRLDVLDAMFTATSATCVTGLIVRDTWTQFTYFGQAVILLLIQVGGLGLVTLTSFFALAMRRRMGFRDLRLLGESVSADGYAQAKDVLKIVVGLAGLFEGIGIVLLLFAFVPQFGLEGIWVSVFTAISAFCNAGFDLFGRFGQYSSLAPYVNNYYVQAVVMFMIISGGLGFMVWVEIGQYRKKHRLSLQAKVVLSFSVILWLGGAALIALMEWNNPASMGGLSVPGKLMAALFQSVSTRTAGMNTIDLAACGPITKLLMSALQFIGAAPGSTGGGVKVTTFAVIILTIRSVAQGRDDCVIAEHHIESKTVYRALTIIVLGGLAAVGSAVVVFYNTSDAVSVIDAIFESCSAFGTVGLSVGVTAQLNRGAKILYMLVMFMGRVGPVLLAMSLTAKPDDNKRKIMPVGHINVG
;
A
#
# COMPACT_ATOMS: atom_id res chain seq x y z
N MET A 1 -10.37 -75.33 2.82
CA MET A 1 -9.74 -74.47 1.74
C MET A 1 -10.81 -73.61 1.11
N GLU A 2 -10.96 -72.46 1.61
CA GLU A 2 -11.99 -71.49 1.09
C GLU A 2 -11.27 -70.20 0.74
N LYS A 3 -11.31 -69.84 -0.55
CA LYS A 3 -10.60 -68.68 -1.14
C LYS A 3 -11.38 -67.41 -0.80
N ALA A 4 -10.85 -66.57 0.06
CA ALA A 4 -11.30 -65.21 0.28
C ALA A 4 -11.00 -64.35 -0.94
N LYS A 5 -12.04 -63.99 -1.71
CA LYS A 5 -11.96 -63.01 -2.79
C LYS A 5 -11.82 -61.59 -2.22
N GLY A 6 -10.61 -61.05 -2.24
CA GLY A 6 -10.37 -59.66 -1.89
C GLY A 6 -11.05 -58.71 -2.90
N LYS A 7 -12.04 -57.93 -2.45
CA LYS A 7 -12.60 -56.80 -3.17
C LYS A 7 -11.55 -55.72 -3.24
N LYS A 8 -10.92 -55.50 -4.41
CA LYS A 8 -10.13 -54.29 -4.72
C LYS A 8 -11.11 -53.10 -4.71
N LEU A 9 -11.06 -52.31 -3.61
CA LEU A 9 -11.65 -50.97 -3.61
C LEU A 9 -10.92 -50.13 -4.66
N PHE A 10 -11.52 -49.95 -5.81
CA PHE A 10 -11.10 -48.95 -6.77
C PHE A 10 -11.33 -47.54 -6.16
N TYR A 11 -10.28 -46.95 -5.58
CA TYR A 11 -10.28 -45.56 -5.25
C TYR A 11 -10.36 -44.75 -6.59
N ARG A 12 -11.58 -44.37 -6.97
CA ARG A 12 -11.77 -43.36 -8.03
C ARG A 12 -11.26 -42.03 -7.46
N PRO A 13 -10.15 -41.47 -7.99
CA PRO A 13 -9.78 -40.13 -7.60
C PRO A 13 -10.93 -39.21 -8.01
N ALA A 14 -11.49 -38.52 -7.05
CA ALA A 14 -12.50 -37.49 -7.28
C ALA A 14 -11.99 -36.58 -8.40
N GLY A 15 -12.67 -36.55 -9.53
CA GLY A 15 -12.25 -35.79 -10.71
C GLY A 15 -11.93 -34.36 -10.30
N LYS A 16 -10.68 -33.96 -10.44
CA LYS A 16 -10.23 -32.57 -10.29
C LYS A 16 -11.09 -31.73 -11.26
N ARG A 17 -12.15 -31.11 -10.79
CA ARG A 17 -12.75 -29.99 -11.48
C ARG A 17 -11.64 -28.94 -11.60
N LYS A 18 -11.02 -28.84 -12.78
CA LYS A 18 -10.04 -27.78 -13.11
C LYS A 18 -10.77 -26.47 -12.90
N GLY A 19 -10.54 -25.84 -11.74
CA GLY A 19 -10.95 -24.46 -11.55
C GLY A 19 -10.23 -23.63 -12.62
N MET A 20 -10.98 -22.93 -13.46
CA MET A 20 -10.50 -22.24 -14.67
C MET A 20 -9.48 -21.14 -14.33
N TYR A 21 -9.47 -20.63 -13.09
CA TYR A 21 -8.61 -19.53 -12.64
C TYR A 21 -7.93 -19.84 -11.31
N THR A 22 -6.68 -19.37 -11.16
CA THR A 22 -5.96 -19.43 -9.88
C THR A 22 -6.46 -18.33 -8.93
N PRO A 23 -6.26 -18.45 -7.59
CA PRO A 23 -6.58 -17.42 -6.62
C PRO A 23 -5.97 -16.04 -7.00
N THR A 24 -4.70 -16.03 -7.41
CA THR A 24 -3.99 -14.82 -7.83
C THR A 24 -4.63 -14.14 -9.05
N GLN A 25 -5.06 -14.93 -10.05
CA GLN A 25 -5.77 -14.40 -11.22
C GLN A 25 -7.11 -13.78 -10.84
N ILE A 26 -7.83 -14.35 -9.87
CA ILE A 26 -9.10 -13.79 -9.38
C ILE A 26 -8.87 -12.45 -8.69
N ILE A 27 -7.84 -12.34 -7.86
CA ILE A 27 -7.47 -11.08 -7.21
C ILE A 27 -7.16 -10.01 -8.27
N CYS A 28 -6.26 -10.29 -9.21
CA CYS A 28 -5.92 -9.34 -10.28
C CYS A 28 -7.15 -8.92 -11.11
N ALA A 29 -7.97 -9.89 -11.53
CA ALA A 29 -9.18 -9.61 -12.30
C ALA A 29 -10.18 -8.74 -11.53
N SER A 30 -10.33 -8.97 -10.22
CA SER A 30 -11.20 -8.18 -9.36
C SER A 30 -10.76 -6.71 -9.28
N PHE A 31 -9.45 -6.44 -9.13
CA PHE A 31 -8.92 -5.08 -9.16
C PHE A 31 -9.17 -4.42 -10.53
N VAL A 32 -8.92 -5.12 -11.63
CA VAL A 32 -9.17 -4.60 -12.99
C VAL A 32 -10.65 -4.24 -13.17
N ILE A 33 -11.57 -5.07 -12.69
CA ILE A 33 -13.01 -4.79 -12.77
C ILE A 33 -13.37 -3.52 -11.99
N VAL A 34 -12.85 -3.36 -10.77
CA VAL A 34 -13.11 -2.16 -9.95
C VAL A 34 -12.53 -0.91 -10.59
N ILE A 35 -11.31 -0.98 -11.14
CA ILE A 35 -10.71 0.12 -11.89
C ILE A 35 -11.55 0.49 -13.10
N ALA A 36 -12.03 -0.49 -13.87
CA ALA A 36 -12.89 -0.25 -15.03
C ALA A 36 -14.22 0.42 -14.64
N LEU A 37 -14.87 -0.05 -13.57
CA LEU A 37 -16.10 0.56 -13.03
C LEU A 37 -15.84 1.98 -12.55
N GLY A 38 -14.75 2.20 -11.80
CA GLY A 38 -14.34 3.52 -11.34
C GLY A 38 -14.04 4.47 -12.51
N THR A 39 -13.34 4.00 -13.53
CA THR A 39 -13.08 4.76 -14.77
C THR A 39 -14.38 5.18 -15.44
N PHE A 40 -15.32 4.24 -15.59
CA PHE A 40 -16.64 4.54 -16.18
C PHE A 40 -17.37 5.63 -15.37
N LEU A 41 -17.46 5.49 -14.05
CA LEU A 41 -18.18 6.45 -13.18
C LEU A 41 -17.51 7.83 -13.18
N LEU A 42 -16.17 7.90 -13.15
CA LEU A 42 -15.43 9.17 -13.17
C LEU A 42 -15.42 9.83 -14.55
N SER A 43 -15.68 9.10 -15.64
CA SER A 43 -15.81 9.64 -16.99
C SER A 43 -17.19 10.28 -17.26
N LEU A 44 -18.15 10.11 -16.35
CA LEU A 44 -19.48 10.72 -16.48
C LEU A 44 -19.38 12.24 -16.28
N PRO A 45 -20.13 13.05 -17.06
CA PRO A 45 -20.14 14.51 -16.91
C PRO A 45 -20.51 15.00 -15.51
N VAL A 46 -21.32 14.23 -14.81
CA VAL A 46 -21.78 14.49 -13.42
C VAL A 46 -20.63 14.40 -12.41
N ALA A 47 -19.55 13.65 -12.71
CA ALA A 47 -18.42 13.46 -11.81
C ALA A 47 -17.40 14.63 -11.83
N SER A 48 -17.43 15.46 -12.88
CA SER A 48 -16.46 16.54 -13.10
C SER A 48 -17.14 17.92 -13.11
N LYS A 49 -16.49 18.91 -12.52
CA LYS A 49 -16.93 20.31 -12.51
C LYS A 49 -16.77 21.00 -13.89
N HIS A 50 -15.85 20.49 -14.70
CA HIS A 50 -15.47 21.10 -16.00
C HIS A 50 -15.95 20.25 -17.19
N GLY A 51 -17.06 19.50 -17.05
CA GLY A 51 -17.60 18.65 -18.07
C GLY A 51 -16.92 17.26 -18.11
N ARG A 52 -16.95 16.60 -19.27
CA ARG A 52 -16.43 15.24 -19.39
C ARG A 52 -14.92 15.19 -19.24
N LEU A 53 -14.43 14.37 -18.28
CA LEU A 53 -13.01 14.10 -18.09
C LEU A 53 -12.49 13.20 -19.21
N ASP A 54 -11.22 13.39 -19.62
CA ASP A 54 -10.55 12.44 -20.53
C ASP A 54 -10.51 11.04 -19.88
N VAL A 55 -10.84 10.03 -20.68
CA VAL A 55 -10.95 8.64 -20.20
C VAL A 55 -9.63 8.15 -19.60
N LEU A 56 -8.48 8.59 -20.12
CA LEU A 56 -7.17 8.23 -19.58
C LEU A 56 -6.94 8.84 -18.20
N ASP A 57 -7.33 10.11 -17.98
CA ASP A 57 -7.23 10.79 -16.69
C ASP A 57 -8.20 10.16 -15.66
N ALA A 58 -9.41 9.79 -16.10
CA ALA A 58 -10.36 9.04 -15.28
C ALA A 58 -9.81 7.66 -14.89
N MET A 59 -9.18 6.93 -15.83
CA MET A 59 -8.58 5.62 -15.58
C MET A 59 -7.36 5.74 -14.65
N PHE A 60 -6.54 6.77 -14.81
CA PHE A 60 -5.42 7.04 -13.91
C PHE A 60 -5.91 7.29 -12.48
N THR A 61 -6.90 8.17 -12.31
CA THR A 61 -7.49 8.49 -11.00
C THR A 61 -8.14 7.26 -10.36
N ALA A 62 -8.92 6.47 -11.15
CA ALA A 62 -9.53 5.24 -10.66
C ALA A 62 -8.49 4.19 -10.26
N THR A 63 -7.38 4.06 -11.03
CA THR A 63 -6.27 3.16 -10.69
C THR A 63 -5.57 3.61 -9.42
N SER A 64 -5.23 4.90 -9.33
CA SER A 64 -4.57 5.49 -8.16
C SER A 64 -5.43 5.32 -6.89
N ALA A 65 -6.72 5.58 -6.96
CA ALA A 65 -7.66 5.42 -5.86
C ALA A 65 -7.83 3.94 -5.44
N THR A 66 -8.01 3.03 -6.41
CA THR A 66 -8.19 1.59 -6.14
C THR A 66 -6.90 0.94 -5.65
N CYS A 67 -5.74 1.34 -6.18
CA CYS A 67 -4.43 0.88 -5.70
C CYS A 67 -3.99 1.60 -4.43
N VAL A 68 -4.78 2.61 -3.98
CA VAL A 68 -4.49 3.39 -2.77
C VAL A 68 -3.13 4.05 -2.88
N THR A 69 -2.87 4.71 -3.98
CA THR A 69 -1.58 5.33 -4.27
C THR A 69 -1.58 6.82 -3.96
N GLY A 70 -2.56 7.60 -4.46
CA GLY A 70 -2.62 9.04 -4.22
C GLY A 70 -1.94 9.91 -5.26
N LEU A 71 -1.26 9.36 -6.26
CA LEU A 71 -0.78 10.15 -7.39
C LEU A 71 -1.98 10.65 -8.21
N ILE A 72 -2.03 11.94 -8.50
CA ILE A 72 -3.14 12.60 -9.18
C ILE A 72 -2.65 13.40 -10.38
N VAL A 73 -3.31 13.23 -11.52
CA VAL A 73 -3.12 14.04 -12.73
C VAL A 73 -4.07 15.25 -12.78
N ARG A 74 -5.13 15.22 -11.97
CA ARG A 74 -6.10 16.28 -11.76
C ARG A 74 -6.36 16.43 -10.28
N ASP A 75 -6.36 17.65 -9.79
CA ASP A 75 -6.64 17.93 -8.37
C ASP A 75 -8.05 17.51 -7.99
N THR A 76 -8.19 16.83 -6.83
CA THR A 76 -9.46 16.22 -6.43
C THR A 76 -10.54 17.25 -6.12
N TRP A 77 -10.19 18.37 -5.47
CA TRP A 77 -11.15 19.40 -5.12
C TRP A 77 -11.58 20.21 -6.32
N THR A 78 -10.63 20.68 -7.14
CA THR A 78 -10.93 21.59 -8.24
C THR A 78 -11.62 20.89 -9.40
N GLN A 79 -11.28 19.62 -9.69
CA GLN A 79 -11.80 18.88 -10.83
C GLN A 79 -13.12 18.18 -10.54
N PHE A 80 -13.26 17.51 -9.38
CA PHE A 80 -14.37 16.59 -9.14
C PHE A 80 -15.50 17.21 -8.33
N THR A 81 -16.73 16.91 -8.73
CA THR A 81 -17.95 17.19 -7.96
C THR A 81 -18.01 16.32 -6.71
N TYR A 82 -18.96 16.58 -5.80
CA TYR A 82 -19.19 15.69 -4.65
C TYR A 82 -19.47 14.24 -5.06
N PHE A 83 -20.14 14.03 -6.20
CA PHE A 83 -20.33 12.69 -6.75
C PHE A 83 -19.00 12.05 -7.15
N GLY A 84 -18.15 12.76 -7.89
CA GLY A 84 -16.82 12.28 -8.27
C GLY A 84 -15.94 12.00 -7.07
N GLN A 85 -15.95 12.90 -6.07
CA GLN A 85 -15.23 12.71 -4.81
C GLN A 85 -15.74 11.48 -4.03
N ALA A 86 -17.05 11.24 -3.99
CA ALA A 86 -17.64 10.06 -3.36
C ALA A 86 -17.23 8.77 -4.09
N VAL A 87 -17.19 8.77 -5.43
CA VAL A 87 -16.68 7.63 -6.21
C VAL A 87 -15.21 7.37 -5.88
N ILE A 88 -14.35 8.40 -5.82
CA ILE A 88 -12.94 8.26 -5.43
C ILE A 88 -12.85 7.68 -4.02
N LEU A 89 -13.62 8.18 -3.06
CA LEU A 89 -13.63 7.70 -1.68
C LEU A 89 -14.04 6.22 -1.58
N LEU A 90 -15.06 5.79 -2.36
CA LEU A 90 -15.48 4.40 -2.43
C LEU A 90 -14.39 3.50 -3.04
N LEU A 91 -13.69 3.98 -4.08
CA LEU A 91 -12.57 3.24 -4.68
C LEU A 91 -11.41 3.10 -3.69
N ILE A 92 -11.10 4.15 -2.90
CA ILE A 92 -10.12 4.12 -1.82
C ILE A 92 -10.51 3.09 -0.76
N GLN A 93 -11.75 3.08 -0.32
CA GLN A 93 -12.25 2.16 0.70
C GLN A 93 -12.18 0.71 0.22
N VAL A 94 -12.61 0.46 -1.03
CA VAL A 94 -12.51 -0.86 -1.66
C VAL A 94 -11.06 -1.31 -1.79
N GLY A 95 -10.19 -0.42 -2.23
CA GLY A 95 -8.76 -0.68 -2.40
C GLY A 95 -8.04 -0.89 -1.07
N GLY A 96 -8.28 -0.01 -0.08
CA GLY A 96 -7.64 -0.02 1.24
C GLY A 96 -7.93 -1.27 2.04
N LEU A 97 -9.20 -1.65 2.15
CA LEU A 97 -9.59 -2.88 2.84
C LEU A 97 -9.18 -4.16 2.08
N GLY A 98 -8.78 -4.02 0.82
CA GLY A 98 -8.46 -5.15 -0.04
C GLY A 98 -9.71 -5.78 -0.64
N LEU A 99 -9.69 -5.96 -1.95
CA LEU A 99 -10.85 -6.44 -2.70
C LEU A 99 -11.34 -7.82 -2.25
N VAL A 100 -10.41 -8.69 -1.86
CA VAL A 100 -10.74 -10.04 -1.37
C VAL A 100 -11.48 -9.98 -0.05
N THR A 101 -11.12 -9.03 0.83
CA THR A 101 -11.82 -8.78 2.09
C THR A 101 -13.26 -8.36 1.82
N LEU A 102 -13.46 -7.45 0.87
CA LEU A 102 -14.81 -6.98 0.50
C LEU A 102 -15.65 -8.03 -0.23
N THR A 103 -15.09 -8.75 -1.19
CA THR A 103 -15.83 -9.83 -1.88
C THR A 103 -16.25 -10.92 -0.91
N SER A 104 -15.41 -11.23 0.06
CA SER A 104 -15.72 -12.19 1.13
C SER A 104 -16.76 -11.64 2.09
N PHE A 105 -16.71 -10.35 2.42
CA PHE A 105 -17.75 -9.66 3.20
C PHE A 105 -19.10 -9.71 2.50
N PHE A 106 -19.19 -9.38 1.22
CA PHE A 106 -20.43 -9.49 0.45
C PHE A 106 -20.94 -10.94 0.37
N ALA A 107 -20.05 -11.92 0.16
CA ALA A 107 -20.42 -13.34 0.19
C ALA A 107 -21.00 -13.74 1.56
N LEU A 108 -20.43 -13.24 2.66
CA LEU A 108 -20.93 -13.47 4.00
C LEU A 108 -22.27 -12.76 4.26
N ALA A 109 -22.39 -11.48 3.86
CA ALA A 109 -23.61 -10.69 4.03
C ALA A 109 -24.80 -11.30 3.26
N MET A 110 -24.54 -11.86 2.07
CA MET A 110 -25.54 -12.59 1.29
C MET A 110 -25.85 -13.99 1.83
N ARG A 111 -25.36 -14.34 3.02
CA ARG A 111 -25.55 -15.67 3.67
C ARG A 111 -25.07 -16.85 2.82
N ARG A 112 -24.21 -16.65 1.84
CA ARG A 112 -23.58 -17.74 1.10
C ARG A 112 -22.52 -18.39 1.93
N ARG A 113 -22.47 -19.73 1.93
CA ARG A 113 -21.39 -20.48 2.57
C ARG A 113 -20.11 -20.23 1.79
N MET A 114 -19.07 -19.73 2.45
CA MET A 114 -17.76 -19.54 1.85
C MET A 114 -17.14 -20.92 1.57
N GLY A 115 -16.68 -21.12 0.33
CA GLY A 115 -15.95 -22.31 -0.06
C GLY A 115 -14.48 -22.26 0.39
N PHE A 116 -13.79 -23.42 0.39
CA PHE A 116 -12.33 -23.49 0.67
C PHE A 116 -11.48 -22.54 -0.19
N ARG A 117 -11.94 -22.23 -1.37
CA ARG A 117 -11.27 -21.30 -2.30
C ARG A 117 -11.30 -19.87 -1.81
N ASP A 118 -12.44 -19.42 -1.30
CA ASP A 118 -12.63 -18.05 -0.79
C ASP A 118 -11.82 -17.86 0.51
N LEU A 119 -11.78 -18.91 1.35
CA LEU A 119 -10.97 -18.94 2.57
C LEU A 119 -9.47 -18.81 2.27
N ARG A 120 -8.99 -19.47 1.20
CA ARG A 120 -7.60 -19.36 0.75
C ARG A 120 -7.24 -17.96 0.28
N LEU A 121 -8.14 -17.31 -0.46
CA LEU A 121 -7.94 -15.92 -0.93
C LEU A 121 -7.84 -14.94 0.23
N LEU A 122 -8.65 -15.13 1.28
CA LEU A 122 -8.56 -14.33 2.51
C LEU A 122 -7.21 -14.52 3.21
N GLY A 123 -6.74 -15.75 3.33
CA GLY A 123 -5.43 -16.05 3.91
C GLY A 123 -4.29 -15.36 3.19
N GLU A 124 -4.32 -15.32 1.84
CA GLU A 124 -3.30 -14.63 1.04
C GLU A 124 -3.35 -13.10 1.20
N SER A 125 -4.54 -12.50 1.34
CA SER A 125 -4.69 -11.04 1.43
C SER A 125 -4.47 -10.47 2.83
N VAL A 126 -4.77 -11.25 3.88
CA VAL A 126 -4.70 -10.80 5.30
C VAL A 126 -3.49 -11.38 6.02
N SER A 127 -2.70 -12.24 5.36
CA SER A 127 -1.55 -12.93 5.96
C SER A 127 -1.92 -13.74 7.22
N ALA A 128 -3.15 -14.30 7.26
CA ALA A 128 -3.63 -15.07 8.39
C ALA A 128 -3.20 -16.54 8.28
N ASP A 129 -2.67 -17.08 9.38
CA ASP A 129 -2.38 -18.49 9.51
C ASP A 129 -3.68 -19.28 9.74
N GLY A 130 -4.15 -19.96 8.72
CA GLY A 130 -5.26 -20.90 8.81
C GLY A 130 -6.60 -20.41 8.24
N TYR A 131 -7.18 -21.26 7.43
CA TYR A 131 -8.43 -21.02 6.70
C TYR A 131 -9.70 -21.09 7.57
N ALA A 132 -9.61 -21.72 8.75
CA ALA A 132 -10.77 -21.97 9.61
C ALA A 132 -11.35 -20.68 10.23
N GLN A 133 -10.54 -19.63 10.35
CA GLN A 133 -10.90 -18.36 11.02
C GLN A 133 -11.12 -17.19 10.05
N ALA A 134 -11.12 -17.40 8.75
CA ALA A 134 -11.16 -16.31 7.76
C ALA A 134 -12.39 -15.41 7.89
N LYS A 135 -13.55 -15.93 8.31
CA LYS A 135 -14.76 -15.12 8.56
C LYS A 135 -14.60 -14.19 9.76
N ASP A 136 -13.95 -14.66 10.80
CA ASP A 136 -13.74 -13.85 12.00
C ASP A 136 -12.68 -12.79 11.73
N VAL A 137 -11.64 -13.12 10.96
CA VAL A 137 -10.65 -12.16 10.48
C VAL A 137 -11.31 -11.05 9.67
N LEU A 138 -12.23 -11.38 8.76
CA LEU A 138 -12.98 -10.40 7.98
C LEU A 138 -13.79 -9.44 8.86
N LYS A 139 -14.53 -9.96 9.84
CA LYS A 139 -15.28 -9.13 10.78
C LYS A 139 -14.36 -8.20 11.58
N ILE A 140 -13.22 -8.71 12.01
CA ILE A 140 -12.21 -7.94 12.75
C ILE A 140 -11.66 -6.80 11.87
N VAL A 141 -11.29 -7.09 10.63
CA VAL A 141 -10.74 -6.08 9.70
C VAL A 141 -11.74 -4.95 9.46
N VAL A 142 -13.00 -5.28 9.13
CA VAL A 142 -14.04 -4.28 8.88
C VAL A 142 -14.39 -3.52 10.17
N GLY A 143 -14.44 -4.21 11.31
CA GLY A 143 -14.72 -3.59 12.61
C GLY A 143 -13.62 -2.62 13.05
N LEU A 144 -12.35 -3.01 12.90
CA LEU A 144 -11.21 -2.14 13.23
C LEU A 144 -11.13 -0.94 12.27
N ALA A 145 -11.36 -1.16 10.97
CA ALA A 145 -11.38 -0.06 10.00
C ALA A 145 -12.47 0.96 10.38
N GLY A 146 -13.71 0.52 10.59
CA GLY A 146 -14.80 1.41 10.98
C GLY A 146 -14.55 2.11 12.32
N LEU A 147 -13.90 1.44 13.28
CA LEU A 147 -13.53 2.05 14.55
C LEU A 147 -12.52 3.18 14.38
N PHE A 148 -11.40 2.91 13.70
CA PHE A 148 -10.36 3.93 13.49
C PHE A 148 -10.84 5.08 12.61
N GLU A 149 -11.53 4.77 11.52
CA GLU A 149 -12.13 5.79 10.65
C GLU A 149 -13.12 6.66 11.42
N GLY A 150 -14.00 6.06 12.24
CA GLY A 150 -14.94 6.77 13.08
C GLY A 150 -14.24 7.71 14.09
N ILE A 151 -13.19 7.23 14.76
CA ILE A 151 -12.36 8.06 15.66
C ILE A 151 -11.72 9.22 14.88
N GLY A 152 -11.11 8.93 13.72
CA GLY A 152 -10.49 9.95 12.87
C GLY A 152 -11.47 11.00 12.40
N ILE A 153 -12.67 10.59 11.95
CA ILE A 153 -13.74 11.52 11.55
C ILE A 153 -14.08 12.46 12.71
N VAL A 154 -14.38 11.89 13.88
CA VAL A 154 -14.76 12.69 15.07
C VAL A 154 -13.67 13.70 15.44
N LEU A 155 -12.40 13.28 15.47
CA LEU A 155 -11.29 14.17 15.79
C LEU A 155 -11.13 15.28 14.71
N LEU A 156 -11.24 14.97 13.43
CA LEU A 156 -11.12 15.96 12.35
C LEU A 156 -12.32 16.91 12.27
N LEU A 157 -13.52 16.51 12.73
CA LEU A 157 -14.67 17.41 12.83
C LEU A 157 -14.38 18.62 13.73
N PHE A 158 -13.65 18.44 14.84
CA PHE A 158 -13.25 19.56 15.71
C PHE A 158 -12.32 20.57 15.03
N ALA A 159 -11.56 20.14 14.02
CA ALA A 159 -10.67 21.02 13.28
C ALA A 159 -11.37 21.66 12.06
N PHE A 160 -12.13 20.89 11.28
CA PHE A 160 -12.61 21.33 9.97
C PHE A 160 -14.03 21.93 10.00
N VAL A 161 -14.90 21.54 10.95
CA VAL A 161 -16.24 22.17 11.06
C VAL A 161 -16.16 23.64 11.47
N PRO A 162 -15.34 24.06 12.45
CA PRO A 162 -15.18 25.48 12.76
C PRO A 162 -14.62 26.29 11.60
N GLN A 163 -13.83 25.68 10.71
CA GLN A 163 -13.19 26.37 9.59
C GLN A 163 -14.07 26.42 8.33
N PHE A 164 -14.84 25.36 8.02
CA PHE A 164 -15.58 25.18 6.77
C PHE A 164 -17.10 25.07 6.96
N GLY A 165 -17.59 25.17 8.19
CA GLY A 165 -19.02 24.94 8.48
C GLY A 165 -19.44 23.51 8.15
N LEU A 166 -20.64 23.33 7.57
CA LEU A 166 -21.18 22.01 7.23
C LEU A 166 -20.32 21.24 6.19
N GLU A 167 -19.61 21.95 5.31
CA GLU A 167 -18.69 21.33 4.37
C GLU A 167 -17.51 20.65 5.07
N GLY A 168 -17.12 21.15 6.26
CA GLY A 168 -16.11 20.54 7.11
C GLY A 168 -16.43 19.09 7.50
N ILE A 169 -17.71 18.70 7.52
CA ILE A 169 -18.10 17.30 7.75
C ILE A 169 -17.59 16.41 6.62
N TRP A 170 -17.82 16.84 5.36
CA TRP A 170 -17.35 16.09 4.19
C TRP A 170 -15.83 16.01 4.11
N VAL A 171 -15.16 17.13 4.37
CA VAL A 171 -13.68 17.19 4.41
C VAL A 171 -13.13 16.26 5.51
N SER A 172 -13.77 16.20 6.69
CA SER A 172 -13.38 15.31 7.78
C SER A 172 -13.52 13.85 7.41
N VAL A 173 -14.66 13.47 6.84
CA VAL A 173 -14.93 12.09 6.38
C VAL A 173 -13.93 11.68 5.31
N PHE A 174 -13.74 12.52 4.29
CA PHE A 174 -12.83 12.24 3.20
C PHE A 174 -11.38 12.09 3.67
N THR A 175 -10.91 13.04 4.47
CA THR A 175 -9.53 13.05 4.98
C THR A 175 -9.28 11.87 5.92
N ALA A 176 -10.22 11.53 6.82
CA ALA A 176 -10.06 10.40 7.72
C ALA A 176 -9.93 9.08 6.96
N ILE A 177 -10.85 8.80 6.04
CA ILE A 177 -10.83 7.57 5.24
C ILE A 177 -9.58 7.51 4.36
N SER A 178 -9.23 8.62 3.69
CA SER A 178 -8.04 8.69 2.84
C SER A 178 -6.76 8.45 3.65
N ALA A 179 -6.62 9.09 4.82
CA ALA A 179 -5.46 8.91 5.70
C ALA A 179 -5.37 7.49 6.29
N PHE A 180 -6.49 6.93 6.77
CA PHE A 180 -6.52 5.56 7.31
C PHE A 180 -6.22 4.52 6.23
N CYS A 181 -6.82 4.66 5.06
CA CYS A 181 -6.54 3.79 3.93
C CYS A 181 -5.14 4.01 3.33
N ASN A 182 -4.40 5.03 3.77
CA ASN A 182 -3.10 5.42 3.20
C ASN A 182 -3.21 5.76 1.70
N ALA A 183 -4.22 6.54 1.32
CA ALA A 183 -4.57 6.77 -0.08
C ALA A 183 -4.01 8.06 -0.67
N GLY A 184 -3.64 9.05 0.16
CA GLY A 184 -3.02 10.29 -0.28
C GLY A 184 -3.92 11.28 -1.03
N PHE A 185 -5.19 10.97 -1.23
CA PHE A 185 -6.16 11.91 -1.79
C PHE A 185 -6.64 12.88 -0.74
N ASP A 186 -6.78 14.16 -1.10
CA ASP A 186 -7.25 15.22 -0.23
C ASP A 186 -8.22 16.18 -0.93
N LEU A 187 -8.84 17.07 -0.15
CA LEU A 187 -9.76 18.09 -0.64
C LEU A 187 -9.23 19.51 -0.38
N PHE A 188 -7.92 19.68 -0.17
CA PHE A 188 -7.30 20.95 0.16
C PHE A 188 -6.87 21.76 -1.08
N GLY A 189 -7.16 21.28 -2.27
CA GLY A 189 -7.00 22.04 -3.52
C GLY A 189 -7.74 23.38 -3.55
N ARG A 190 -8.64 23.63 -2.58
CA ARG A 190 -9.26 24.95 -2.33
C ARG A 190 -8.26 26.05 -1.93
N PHE A 191 -7.13 25.70 -1.35
CA PHE A 191 -6.07 26.62 -0.97
C PHE A 191 -5.03 26.82 -2.08
N GLY A 192 -5.01 25.94 -3.06
CA GLY A 192 -4.11 25.91 -4.20
C GLY A 192 -4.08 24.48 -4.78
N GLN A 193 -4.00 24.38 -6.10
CA GLN A 193 -3.94 23.05 -6.74
C GLN A 193 -2.76 22.24 -6.19
N TYR A 194 -3.01 20.99 -5.85
CA TYR A 194 -2.00 20.05 -5.30
C TYR A 194 -1.39 20.47 -3.95
N SER A 195 -2.05 21.36 -3.19
CA SER A 195 -1.51 21.90 -1.93
C SER A 195 -1.40 20.89 -0.80
N SER A 196 -2.15 19.81 -0.87
CA SER A 196 -2.24 18.78 0.19
C SER A 196 -2.42 19.42 1.59
N LEU A 197 -1.73 18.97 2.62
CA LEU A 197 -1.79 19.52 3.98
C LEU A 197 -0.80 20.67 4.24
N ALA A 198 -0.16 21.24 3.21
CA ALA A 198 0.76 22.37 3.39
C ALA A 198 0.13 23.56 4.14
N PRO A 199 -1.16 23.93 3.94
CA PRO A 199 -1.81 25.00 4.72
C PRO A 199 -1.88 24.70 6.23
N TYR A 200 -1.75 23.43 6.62
CA TYR A 200 -1.81 22.97 8.02
C TYR A 200 -0.44 22.68 8.64
N VAL A 201 0.67 23.17 8.02
CA VAL A 201 2.02 22.96 8.53
C VAL A 201 2.23 23.47 9.96
N ASN A 202 1.50 24.50 10.39
CA ASN A 202 1.53 25.03 11.76
C ASN A 202 0.39 24.50 12.65
N ASN A 203 -0.51 23.67 12.12
CA ASN A 203 -1.58 23.06 12.89
C ASN A 203 -1.17 21.65 13.35
N TYR A 204 -0.52 21.58 14.51
CA TYR A 204 0.00 20.32 15.05
C TYR A 204 -1.11 19.31 15.38
N TYR A 205 -2.33 19.80 15.70
CA TYR A 205 -3.47 18.92 15.97
C TYR A 205 -3.88 18.12 14.72
N VAL A 206 -4.10 18.82 13.60
CA VAL A 206 -4.46 18.15 12.32
C VAL A 206 -3.37 17.18 11.89
N GLN A 207 -2.09 17.59 11.96
CA GLN A 207 -0.98 16.72 11.64
C GLN A 207 -0.93 15.46 12.52
N ALA A 208 -1.12 15.61 13.85
CA ALA A 208 -1.10 14.49 14.78
C ALA A 208 -2.25 13.51 14.51
N VAL A 209 -3.47 14.01 14.25
CA VAL A 209 -4.63 13.16 13.94
C VAL A 209 -4.41 12.42 12.62
N VAL A 210 -3.95 13.10 11.57
CA VAL A 210 -3.68 12.47 10.27
C VAL A 210 -2.56 11.43 10.39
N MET A 211 -1.46 11.73 11.09
CA MET A 211 -0.40 10.74 11.36
C MET A 211 -0.92 9.52 12.13
N PHE A 212 -1.76 9.74 13.14
CA PHE A 212 -2.39 8.64 13.87
C PHE A 212 -3.20 7.74 12.94
N MET A 213 -3.97 8.31 12.01
CA MET A 213 -4.74 7.55 11.02
C MET A 213 -3.84 6.75 10.08
N ILE A 214 -2.79 7.38 9.55
CA ILE A 214 -1.79 6.76 8.67
C ILE A 214 -1.12 5.57 9.36
N ILE A 215 -0.66 5.76 10.59
CA ILE A 215 -0.01 4.72 11.39
C ILE A 215 -0.99 3.57 11.66
N SER A 216 -2.24 3.90 12.01
CA SER A 216 -3.27 2.91 12.32
C SER A 216 -3.58 2.01 11.10
N GLY A 217 -3.69 2.59 9.91
CA GLY A 217 -3.89 1.83 8.68
C GLY A 217 -2.65 1.04 8.25
N GLY A 218 -1.45 1.62 8.43
CA GLY A 218 -0.17 1.07 7.95
C GLY A 218 0.42 -0.06 8.80
N LEU A 219 0.06 -0.20 10.08
CA LEU A 219 0.60 -1.25 10.98
C LEU A 219 0.06 -2.65 10.70
N GLY A 220 -1.09 -2.76 10.03
CA GLY A 220 -1.73 -4.04 9.74
C GLY A 220 -2.73 -4.48 10.82
N PHE A 221 -3.85 -5.04 10.34
CA PHE A 221 -4.99 -5.38 11.20
C PHE A 221 -4.65 -6.44 12.27
N MET A 222 -3.84 -7.44 11.92
CA MET A 222 -3.47 -8.51 12.86
C MET A 222 -2.57 -8.00 14.00
N VAL A 223 -1.70 -7.02 13.73
CA VAL A 223 -0.88 -6.37 14.77
C VAL A 223 -1.77 -5.66 15.77
N TRP A 224 -2.82 -4.97 15.33
CA TRP A 224 -3.80 -4.34 16.24
C TRP A 224 -4.55 -5.36 17.09
N VAL A 225 -4.92 -6.50 16.53
CA VAL A 225 -5.53 -7.60 17.31
C VAL A 225 -4.59 -8.10 18.41
N GLU A 226 -3.31 -8.29 18.08
CA GLU A 226 -2.30 -8.74 19.05
C GLU A 226 -2.05 -7.67 20.14
N ILE A 227 -1.97 -6.39 19.77
CA ILE A 227 -1.86 -5.28 20.73
C ILE A 227 -3.07 -5.27 21.69
N GLY A 228 -4.29 -5.41 21.17
CA GLY A 228 -5.50 -5.47 21.99
C GLY A 228 -5.53 -6.68 22.95
N GLN A 229 -4.93 -7.81 22.53
CA GLN A 229 -4.83 -9.00 23.35
C GLN A 229 -3.60 -9.04 24.26
N TYR A 230 -2.67 -8.09 24.11
CA TYR A 230 -1.40 -8.09 24.85
C TYR A 230 -1.58 -8.10 26.38
N ARG A 231 -2.57 -7.34 26.89
CA ARG A 231 -2.91 -7.33 28.33
C ARG A 231 -3.29 -8.71 28.87
N LYS A 232 -3.85 -9.60 28.01
CA LYS A 232 -4.28 -10.94 28.41
C LYS A 232 -3.19 -12.00 28.18
N LYS A 233 -2.46 -11.91 27.07
CA LYS A 233 -1.49 -12.92 26.62
C LYS A 233 -0.06 -12.63 27.02
N HIS A 234 0.29 -11.36 27.30
CA HIS A 234 1.65 -10.86 27.57
C HIS A 234 2.71 -11.30 26.54
N ARG A 235 2.28 -11.66 25.33
CA ARG A 235 3.17 -12.11 24.24
C ARG A 235 2.72 -11.49 22.93
N LEU A 236 3.69 -11.03 22.13
CA LEU A 236 3.52 -10.64 20.73
C LEU A 236 4.19 -11.69 19.84
N SER A 237 3.60 -11.95 18.69
CA SER A 237 4.21 -12.81 17.67
C SER A 237 5.54 -12.21 17.18
N LEU A 238 6.38 -13.04 16.58
CA LEU A 238 7.61 -12.56 15.93
C LEU A 238 7.29 -11.50 14.87
N GLN A 239 6.24 -11.72 14.08
CA GLN A 239 5.80 -10.77 13.05
C GLN A 239 5.42 -9.42 13.64
N ALA A 240 4.62 -9.38 14.71
CA ALA A 240 4.24 -8.13 15.36
C ALA A 240 5.45 -7.38 15.94
N LYS A 241 6.39 -8.09 16.57
CA LYS A 241 7.63 -7.49 17.08
C LYS A 241 8.46 -6.86 15.96
N VAL A 242 8.65 -7.56 14.84
CA VAL A 242 9.41 -7.07 13.68
C VAL A 242 8.70 -5.86 13.07
N VAL A 243 7.38 -5.93 12.86
CA VAL A 243 6.61 -4.81 12.30
C VAL A 243 6.72 -3.57 13.18
N LEU A 244 6.49 -3.68 14.48
CA LEU A 244 6.54 -2.54 15.40
C LEU A 244 7.93 -1.93 15.48
N SER A 245 8.98 -2.76 15.68
CA SER A 245 10.36 -2.29 15.82
C SER A 245 10.84 -1.60 14.55
N PHE A 246 10.69 -2.23 13.39
CA PHE A 246 11.16 -1.63 12.13
C PHE A 246 10.32 -0.42 11.71
N SER A 247 9.01 -0.40 11.99
CA SER A 247 8.19 0.77 11.71
C SER A 247 8.64 1.98 12.52
N VAL A 248 8.85 1.82 13.82
CA VAL A 248 9.33 2.90 14.71
C VAL A 248 10.72 3.39 14.28
N ILE A 249 11.65 2.47 13.98
CA ILE A 249 12.99 2.81 13.49
C ILE A 249 12.91 3.65 12.21
N LEU A 250 12.08 3.24 11.25
CA LEU A 250 11.93 3.94 9.99
C LEU A 250 11.23 5.29 10.13
N TRP A 251 10.22 5.43 11.00
CA TRP A 251 9.56 6.70 11.26
C TRP A 251 10.49 7.70 11.96
N LEU A 252 11.12 7.29 13.07
CA LEU A 252 11.98 8.18 13.84
C LEU A 252 13.32 8.43 13.13
N GLY A 253 13.93 7.39 12.55
CA GLY A 253 15.17 7.53 11.78
C GLY A 253 14.98 8.37 10.53
N GLY A 254 13.89 8.15 9.77
CA GLY A 254 13.53 8.98 8.63
C GLY A 254 13.27 10.44 9.03
N ALA A 255 12.54 10.67 10.12
CA ALA A 255 12.27 12.02 10.63
C ALA A 255 13.56 12.74 11.03
N ALA A 256 14.47 12.05 11.75
CA ALA A 256 15.76 12.62 12.14
C ALA A 256 16.61 13.00 10.91
N LEU A 257 16.70 12.12 9.92
CA LEU A 257 17.45 12.41 8.69
C LEU A 257 16.85 13.55 7.88
N ILE A 258 15.51 13.57 7.70
CA ILE A 258 14.82 14.67 7.02
C ILE A 258 15.03 16.00 7.76
N ALA A 259 14.90 16.00 9.10
CA ALA A 259 15.16 17.19 9.90
C ALA A 259 16.58 17.68 9.72
N LEU A 260 17.59 16.80 9.76
CA LEU A 260 19.01 17.18 9.60
C LEU A 260 19.28 17.78 8.22
N MET A 261 18.67 17.24 7.16
CA MET A 261 18.92 17.69 5.78
C MET A 261 18.19 18.97 5.42
N GLU A 262 16.95 19.16 5.93
CA GLU A 262 16.07 20.26 5.55
C GLU A 262 16.01 21.39 6.61
N TRP A 263 16.71 21.27 7.72
CA TRP A 263 16.61 22.18 8.87
C TRP A 263 16.76 23.65 8.52
N ASN A 264 17.70 23.95 7.64
CA ASN A 264 18.05 25.31 7.21
C ASN A 264 17.56 25.64 5.79
N ASN A 265 16.85 24.73 5.12
CA ASN A 265 16.35 24.98 3.77
C ASN A 265 15.16 25.97 3.81
N PRO A 266 15.33 27.23 3.39
CA PRO A 266 14.28 28.26 3.48
C PRO A 266 13.04 27.94 2.63
N ALA A 267 13.22 27.14 1.58
CA ALA A 267 12.14 26.79 0.65
C ALA A 267 11.25 25.63 1.17
N SER A 268 11.73 24.87 2.14
CA SER A 268 10.97 23.75 2.74
C SER A 268 10.64 23.98 4.21
N MET A 269 11.62 23.86 5.11
CA MET A 269 11.40 23.87 6.56
C MET A 269 12.06 25.06 7.27
N GLY A 270 12.95 25.79 6.63
CA GLY A 270 13.78 26.82 7.26
C GLY A 270 13.00 27.91 7.99
N GLY A 271 11.85 28.31 7.45
CA GLY A 271 10.97 29.33 8.04
C GLY A 271 10.10 28.86 9.21
N LEU A 272 10.08 27.55 9.53
CA LEU A 272 9.27 27.01 10.61
C LEU A 272 9.92 27.20 11.97
N SER A 273 9.12 27.26 13.03
CA SER A 273 9.60 27.15 14.42
C SER A 273 10.22 25.78 14.70
N VAL A 274 11.06 25.68 15.74
CA VAL A 274 11.71 24.40 16.09
C VAL A 274 10.70 23.25 16.28
N PRO A 275 9.59 23.42 17.03
CA PRO A 275 8.55 22.39 17.11
C PRO A 275 7.91 22.10 15.75
N GLY A 276 7.71 23.13 14.91
CA GLY A 276 7.17 23.00 13.55
C GLY A 276 8.08 22.17 12.65
N LYS A 277 9.41 22.38 12.70
CA LYS A 277 10.39 21.58 11.94
C LYS A 277 10.36 20.11 12.34
N LEU A 278 10.34 19.83 13.65
CA LEU A 278 10.28 18.46 14.16
C LEU A 278 8.99 17.75 13.76
N MET A 279 7.86 18.48 13.85
CA MET A 279 6.54 17.95 13.49
C MET A 279 6.43 17.70 11.99
N ALA A 280 6.90 18.63 11.15
CA ALA A 280 6.91 18.47 9.71
C ALA A 280 7.83 17.33 9.26
N ALA A 281 9.02 17.18 9.85
CA ALA A 281 9.93 16.07 9.57
C ALA A 281 9.34 14.71 9.96
N LEU A 282 8.68 14.63 11.14
CA LEU A 282 8.00 13.42 11.58
C LEU A 282 6.81 13.09 10.67
N PHE A 283 5.98 14.09 10.35
CA PHE A 283 4.85 13.94 9.44
C PHE A 283 5.33 13.41 8.09
N GLN A 284 6.36 14.02 7.52
CA GLN A 284 6.87 13.64 6.22
C GLN A 284 7.47 12.22 6.24
N SER A 285 8.21 11.84 7.30
CA SER A 285 8.72 10.48 7.47
C SER A 285 7.60 9.44 7.59
N VAL A 286 6.52 9.74 8.32
CA VAL A 286 5.35 8.87 8.42
C VAL A 286 4.62 8.78 7.07
N SER A 287 4.46 9.91 6.38
CA SER A 287 3.76 9.98 5.10
C SER A 287 4.46 9.24 3.97
N THR A 288 5.81 9.23 3.93
CA THR A 288 6.59 8.44 2.95
C THR A 288 6.29 6.94 3.02
N ARG A 289 5.70 6.47 4.13
CA ARG A 289 5.31 5.08 4.33
C ARG A 289 3.89 4.80 3.84
N THR A 290 3.64 5.10 2.56
CA THR A 290 2.40 4.84 1.79
C THR A 290 1.21 5.76 2.06
N ALA A 291 1.39 6.98 2.60
CA ALA A 291 0.25 7.85 2.93
C ALA A 291 -0.03 8.96 1.90
N GLY A 292 1.02 9.51 1.29
CA GLY A 292 0.89 10.43 0.16
C GLY A 292 0.49 11.87 0.48
N MET A 293 0.32 12.23 1.74
CA MET A 293 0.01 13.61 2.16
C MET A 293 1.30 14.33 2.56
N ASN A 294 1.43 15.62 2.23
CA ASN A 294 2.59 16.43 2.55
C ASN A 294 2.20 17.73 3.25
N THR A 295 3.05 18.19 4.17
CA THR A 295 2.91 19.47 4.88
C THR A 295 3.96 20.49 4.48
N ILE A 296 4.95 20.09 3.69
CA ILE A 296 6.02 20.93 3.15
C ILE A 296 6.07 20.76 1.63
N ASP A 297 6.66 21.74 0.93
CA ASP A 297 6.88 21.65 -0.51
C ASP A 297 8.00 20.62 -0.81
N LEU A 298 7.63 19.49 -1.40
CA LEU A 298 8.57 18.43 -1.74
C LEU A 298 9.42 18.75 -2.96
N ALA A 299 8.92 19.57 -3.88
CA ALA A 299 9.69 19.99 -5.04
C ALA A 299 10.89 20.86 -4.61
N ALA A 300 10.71 21.64 -3.53
CA ALA A 300 11.74 22.51 -2.96
C ALA A 300 12.73 21.80 -2.03
N CYS A 301 12.53 20.53 -1.71
CA CYS A 301 13.45 19.73 -0.91
C CYS A 301 14.77 19.46 -1.66
N GLY A 302 15.85 19.33 -0.89
CA GLY A 302 17.18 19.01 -1.43
C GLY A 302 17.24 17.67 -2.15
N PRO A 303 18.14 17.49 -3.13
CA PRO A 303 18.26 16.25 -3.90
C PRO A 303 18.50 15.01 -3.05
N ILE A 304 19.34 15.13 -2.01
CA ILE A 304 19.66 14.03 -1.10
C ILE A 304 18.43 13.65 -0.26
N THR A 305 17.63 14.64 0.18
CA THR A 305 16.38 14.42 0.90
C THR A 305 15.36 13.68 0.01
N LYS A 306 15.22 14.08 -1.25
CA LYS A 306 14.36 13.38 -2.22
C LYS A 306 14.80 11.93 -2.41
N LEU A 307 16.11 11.67 -2.49
CA LEU A 307 16.64 10.32 -2.62
C LEU A 307 16.39 9.46 -1.37
N LEU A 308 16.59 10.04 -0.17
CA LEU A 308 16.23 9.39 1.09
C LEU A 308 14.73 9.05 1.15
N MET A 309 13.89 10.03 0.81
CA MET A 309 12.43 9.80 0.77
C MET A 309 12.07 8.72 -0.26
N SER A 310 12.72 8.67 -1.43
CA SER A 310 12.51 7.61 -2.42
C SER A 310 12.81 6.21 -1.85
N ALA A 311 13.88 6.08 -1.09
CA ALA A 311 14.22 4.83 -0.40
C ALA A 311 13.14 4.46 0.66
N LEU A 312 12.66 5.44 1.43
CA LEU A 312 11.58 5.22 2.40
C LEU A 312 10.24 4.86 1.73
N GLN A 313 9.92 5.47 0.59
CA GLN A 313 8.74 5.18 -0.21
C GLN A 313 8.74 3.76 -0.78
N PHE A 314 9.91 3.27 -1.18
CA PHE A 314 10.07 1.90 -1.66
C PHE A 314 9.76 0.87 -0.57
N ILE A 315 10.08 1.19 0.70
CA ILE A 315 9.76 0.38 1.88
C ILE A 315 8.34 0.74 2.35
N GLY A 316 7.36 0.02 1.88
CA GLY A 316 5.94 0.26 2.18
C GLY A 316 5.51 -0.15 3.60
N ALA A 317 4.21 -0.36 3.76
CA ALA A 317 3.57 -0.66 5.03
C ALA A 317 3.71 -2.14 5.46
N ALA A 318 3.12 -2.50 6.60
CA ALA A 318 3.14 -3.87 7.12
C ALA A 318 2.29 -4.84 6.29
N PRO A 319 2.55 -6.15 6.33
CA PRO A 319 1.64 -7.16 5.77
C PRO A 319 0.26 -7.10 6.43
N GLY A 320 -0.80 -7.24 5.61
CA GLY A 320 -2.17 -7.14 6.09
C GLY A 320 -2.58 -5.74 6.56
N SER A 321 -1.97 -4.71 5.98
CA SER A 321 -2.30 -3.29 6.16
C SER A 321 -2.98 -2.71 4.91
N THR A 322 -3.38 -1.46 5.00
CA THR A 322 -3.96 -0.71 3.88
C THR A 322 -2.95 -0.27 2.83
N GLY A 323 -1.66 -0.12 3.19
CA GLY A 323 -0.61 0.33 2.27
C GLY A 323 -0.03 -0.76 1.36
N GLY A 324 0.62 -0.35 0.26
CA GLY A 324 1.28 -1.24 -0.72
C GLY A 324 2.80 -1.30 -0.61
N GLY A 325 3.51 -1.37 -1.74
CA GLY A 325 4.97 -1.41 -1.81
C GLY A 325 5.62 -2.67 -1.24
N VAL A 326 6.96 -2.63 -1.10
CA VAL A 326 7.73 -3.70 -0.42
C VAL A 326 7.40 -3.68 1.07
N LYS A 327 6.88 -4.78 1.59
CA LYS A 327 6.44 -4.82 3.00
C LYS A 327 7.61 -4.65 3.98
N VAL A 328 7.36 -3.95 5.09
CA VAL A 328 8.38 -3.72 6.13
C VAL A 328 9.02 -5.02 6.62
N THR A 329 8.25 -6.12 6.70
CA THR A 329 8.79 -7.44 7.06
C THR A 329 9.71 -8.01 6.00
N THR A 330 9.42 -7.78 4.71
CA THR A 330 10.29 -8.18 3.59
C THR A 330 11.64 -7.48 3.69
N PHE A 331 11.64 -6.16 3.93
CA PHE A 331 12.84 -5.37 4.17
C PHE A 331 13.59 -5.84 5.42
N ALA A 332 12.88 -6.06 6.54
CA ALA A 332 13.46 -6.54 7.78
C ALA A 332 14.16 -7.90 7.61
N VAL A 333 13.54 -8.85 6.89
CA VAL A 333 14.14 -10.17 6.62
C VAL A 333 15.46 -10.01 5.88
N ILE A 334 15.55 -9.15 4.86
CA ILE A 334 16.81 -8.94 4.12
C ILE A 334 17.88 -8.30 5.00
N ILE A 335 17.57 -7.24 5.75
CA ILE A 335 18.54 -6.58 6.64
C ILE A 335 19.07 -7.56 7.71
N LEU A 336 18.17 -8.36 8.30
CA LEU A 336 18.55 -9.32 9.33
C LEU A 336 19.30 -10.54 8.74
N THR A 337 19.00 -10.92 7.49
CA THR A 337 19.79 -11.93 6.76
C THR A 337 21.21 -11.43 6.51
N ILE A 338 21.36 -10.19 5.99
CA ILE A 338 22.68 -9.59 5.78
C ILE A 338 23.47 -9.57 7.11
N ARG A 339 22.82 -9.18 8.21
CA ARG A 339 23.46 -9.20 9.54
C ARG A 339 23.87 -10.61 9.98
N SER A 340 23.02 -11.62 9.75
CA SER A 340 23.33 -13.03 10.10
C SER A 340 24.53 -13.54 9.31
N VAL A 341 24.56 -13.31 8.00
CA VAL A 341 25.67 -13.68 7.12
C VAL A 341 26.97 -12.94 7.52
N ALA A 342 26.90 -11.66 7.82
CA ALA A 342 28.05 -10.88 8.29
C ALA A 342 28.59 -11.36 9.66
N GLN A 343 27.77 -12.08 10.44
CA GLN A 343 28.18 -12.74 11.68
C GLN A 343 28.69 -14.18 11.48
N GLY A 344 28.85 -14.63 10.21
CA GLY A 344 29.31 -15.98 9.86
C GLY A 344 28.27 -17.08 10.12
N ARG A 345 26.97 -16.76 10.14
CA ARG A 345 25.90 -17.73 10.30
C ARG A 345 25.37 -18.14 8.94
N ASP A 346 25.18 -19.46 8.73
CA ASP A 346 24.60 -20.00 7.50
C ASP A 346 23.09 -19.76 7.40
N ASP A 347 22.43 -19.53 8.52
CA ASP A 347 20.99 -19.37 8.63
C ASP A 347 20.57 -17.97 9.07
N CYS A 348 19.43 -17.48 8.56
CA CYS A 348 18.80 -16.26 9.02
C CYS A 348 18.08 -16.51 10.35
N VAL A 349 18.57 -15.91 11.45
CA VAL A 349 17.96 -16.01 12.78
C VAL A 349 17.42 -14.65 13.20
N ILE A 350 16.13 -14.59 13.55
CA ILE A 350 15.45 -13.39 14.04
C ILE A 350 14.85 -13.66 15.42
N ALA A 351 15.31 -12.95 16.46
CA ALA A 351 14.79 -13.10 17.82
C ALA A 351 14.64 -14.59 18.23
N GLU A 352 15.72 -15.36 18.09
CA GLU A 352 15.81 -16.79 18.42
C GLU A 352 14.95 -17.74 17.53
N HIS A 353 14.40 -17.23 16.42
CA HIS A 353 13.66 -18.03 15.46
C HIS A 353 14.44 -18.17 14.16
N HIS A 354 14.57 -19.42 13.68
CA HIS A 354 15.09 -19.69 12.33
C HIS A 354 14.09 -19.32 11.26
N ILE A 355 14.52 -18.59 10.26
CA ILE A 355 13.71 -18.17 9.09
C ILE A 355 14.04 -19.09 7.92
N GLU A 356 13.02 -19.74 7.36
CA GLU A 356 13.20 -20.61 6.19
C GLU A 356 13.86 -19.89 5.03
N SER A 357 14.84 -20.50 4.37
CA SER A 357 15.53 -19.97 3.18
C SER A 357 14.57 -19.59 2.05
N LYS A 358 13.42 -20.30 1.92
CA LYS A 358 12.36 -19.92 0.96
C LYS A 358 11.79 -18.54 1.20
N THR A 359 11.66 -18.11 2.46
CA THR A 359 11.19 -16.78 2.83
C THR A 359 12.22 -15.72 2.44
N VAL A 360 13.49 -15.99 2.64
CA VAL A 360 14.60 -15.11 2.23
C VAL A 360 14.64 -14.96 0.71
N TYR A 361 14.56 -16.05 -0.06
CA TYR A 361 14.52 -16.01 -1.53
C TYR A 361 13.30 -15.25 -2.05
N ARG A 362 12.12 -15.44 -1.44
CA ARG A 362 10.91 -14.67 -1.79
C ARG A 362 11.08 -13.18 -1.49
N ALA A 363 11.67 -12.83 -0.35
CA ALA A 363 11.96 -11.45 0.01
C ALA A 363 12.91 -10.80 -0.99
N LEU A 364 14.00 -11.48 -1.36
CA LEU A 364 14.95 -11.01 -2.38
C LEU A 364 14.27 -10.81 -3.74
N THR A 365 13.46 -11.77 -4.19
CA THR A 365 12.71 -11.67 -5.44
C THR A 365 11.79 -10.45 -5.47
N ILE A 366 11.08 -10.16 -4.37
CA ILE A 366 10.20 -8.99 -4.27
C ILE A 366 11.00 -7.70 -4.39
N ILE A 367 12.14 -7.57 -3.70
CA ILE A 367 12.98 -6.38 -3.73
C ILE A 367 13.57 -6.17 -5.13
N VAL A 368 14.10 -7.22 -5.75
CA VAL A 368 14.71 -7.11 -7.09
C VAL A 368 13.66 -6.73 -8.15
N LEU A 369 12.52 -7.44 -8.19
CA LEU A 369 11.45 -7.12 -9.16
C LEU A 369 10.85 -5.74 -8.92
N GLY A 370 10.66 -5.35 -7.65
CA GLY A 370 10.17 -4.02 -7.28
C GLY A 370 11.17 -2.92 -7.67
N GLY A 371 12.46 -3.14 -7.41
CA GLY A 371 13.54 -2.22 -7.79
C GLY A 371 13.64 -2.04 -9.30
N LEU A 372 13.57 -3.13 -10.07
CA LEU A 372 13.55 -3.07 -11.53
C LEU A 372 12.34 -2.30 -12.06
N ALA A 373 11.17 -2.46 -11.44
CA ALA A 373 9.98 -1.71 -11.83
C ALA A 373 10.10 -0.20 -11.51
N ALA A 374 10.59 0.15 -10.32
CA ALA A 374 10.77 1.54 -9.91
C ALA A 374 11.84 2.23 -10.76
N VAL A 375 13.01 1.62 -10.93
CA VAL A 375 14.10 2.20 -11.74
C VAL A 375 13.73 2.22 -13.21
N GLY A 376 13.16 1.14 -13.74
CA GLY A 376 12.73 1.06 -15.14
C GLY A 376 11.68 2.11 -15.50
N SER A 377 10.70 2.33 -14.60
CA SER A 377 9.70 3.39 -14.81
C SER A 377 10.32 4.78 -14.70
N ALA A 378 11.29 5.01 -13.80
CA ALA A 378 12.00 6.28 -13.69
C ALA A 378 12.74 6.64 -14.99
N VAL A 379 13.45 5.67 -15.59
CA VAL A 379 14.14 5.86 -16.86
C VAL A 379 13.14 6.26 -17.97
N VAL A 380 12.03 5.52 -18.09
CA VAL A 380 11.02 5.83 -19.12
C VAL A 380 10.41 7.22 -18.91
N VAL A 381 10.09 7.58 -17.66
CA VAL A 381 9.50 8.90 -17.33
C VAL A 381 10.49 10.01 -17.62
N PHE A 382 11.75 9.86 -17.23
CA PHE A 382 12.80 10.84 -17.50
C PHE A 382 12.92 11.17 -18.99
N TYR A 383 12.95 10.15 -19.86
CA TYR A 383 13.06 10.36 -21.33
C TYR A 383 11.75 10.80 -22.00
N ASN A 384 10.60 10.65 -21.36
CA ASN A 384 9.29 10.97 -21.95
C ASN A 384 8.61 12.19 -21.35
N THR A 385 9.25 12.88 -20.40
CA THR A 385 8.72 14.10 -19.78
C THR A 385 9.58 15.31 -20.23
N SER A 386 9.16 16.52 -19.92
CA SER A 386 9.88 17.74 -20.29
C SER A 386 11.31 17.77 -19.71
N ASP A 387 12.22 18.51 -20.38
CA ASP A 387 13.63 18.70 -19.96
C ASP A 387 13.79 19.30 -18.55
N ALA A 388 12.69 19.81 -17.95
CA ALA A 388 12.68 20.36 -16.60
C ALA A 388 12.68 19.30 -15.48
N VAL A 389 12.44 18.01 -15.81
CA VAL A 389 12.38 16.92 -14.80
C VAL A 389 13.78 16.37 -14.57
N SER A 390 14.27 16.44 -13.31
CA SER A 390 15.56 15.84 -12.96
C SER A 390 15.45 14.31 -12.82
N VAL A 391 16.58 13.61 -12.95
CA VAL A 391 16.66 12.15 -12.73
C VAL A 391 16.16 11.78 -11.32
N ILE A 392 16.49 12.60 -10.32
CA ILE A 392 16.08 12.38 -8.93
C ILE A 392 14.56 12.53 -8.77
N ASP A 393 13.95 13.51 -9.45
CA ASP A 393 12.50 13.71 -9.43
C ASP A 393 11.76 12.53 -10.11
N ALA A 394 12.32 12.01 -11.21
CA ALA A 394 11.79 10.81 -11.88
C ALA A 394 11.89 9.55 -10.98
N ILE A 395 13.00 9.38 -10.24
CA ILE A 395 13.17 8.30 -9.27
C ILE A 395 12.17 8.45 -8.13
N PHE A 396 12.04 9.66 -7.58
CA PHE A 396 11.11 9.97 -6.48
C PHE A 396 9.68 9.58 -6.84
N GLU A 397 9.21 10.05 -7.98
CA GLU A 397 7.84 9.81 -8.46
C GLU A 397 7.60 8.33 -8.79
N SER A 398 8.60 7.65 -9.37
CA SER A 398 8.50 6.22 -9.69
C SER A 398 8.53 5.32 -8.45
N CYS A 399 9.32 5.68 -7.43
CA CYS A 399 9.28 5.03 -6.13
C CYS A 399 7.94 5.27 -5.42
N SER A 400 7.37 6.48 -5.55
CA SER A 400 6.04 6.81 -5.06
C SER A 400 4.95 5.97 -5.74
N ALA A 401 5.01 5.82 -7.07
CA ALA A 401 4.08 4.99 -7.83
C ALA A 401 4.15 3.52 -7.42
N PHE A 402 5.37 2.94 -7.38
CA PHE A 402 5.57 1.54 -7.00
C PHE A 402 5.26 1.29 -5.52
N GLY A 403 5.72 2.19 -4.63
CA GLY A 403 5.44 2.13 -3.20
C GLY A 403 3.97 2.31 -2.86
N THR A 404 3.15 2.76 -3.84
CA THR A 404 1.77 3.22 -3.66
C THR A 404 1.69 4.26 -2.55
N VAL A 405 2.54 5.30 -2.65
CA VAL A 405 2.70 6.34 -1.62
C VAL A 405 1.87 7.58 -1.92
N GLY A 406 1.96 8.11 -3.15
CA GLY A 406 1.20 9.29 -3.56
C GLY A 406 1.91 10.63 -3.41
N LEU A 407 3.08 10.67 -2.78
CA LEU A 407 3.88 11.90 -2.74
C LEU A 407 4.39 12.22 -4.14
N SER A 408 4.30 13.48 -4.52
CA SER A 408 4.71 13.99 -5.83
C SER A 408 5.56 15.25 -5.67
N VAL A 409 6.54 15.38 -6.56
CA VAL A 409 7.32 16.62 -6.78
C VAL A 409 6.83 17.39 -8.02
N GLY A 410 5.62 17.08 -8.50
CA GLY A 410 4.97 17.76 -9.64
C GLY A 410 5.17 17.07 -10.99
N VAL A 411 5.88 15.93 -11.05
CA VAL A 411 6.11 15.18 -12.30
C VAL A 411 4.83 14.52 -12.81
N THR A 412 4.01 13.94 -11.93
CA THR A 412 2.77 13.23 -12.30
C THR A 412 1.81 14.10 -13.11
N ALA A 413 1.69 15.39 -12.79
CA ALA A 413 0.81 16.32 -13.54
C ALA A 413 1.28 16.56 -14.98
N GLN A 414 2.57 16.34 -15.28
CA GLN A 414 3.21 16.59 -16.57
C GLN A 414 3.35 15.33 -17.44
N LEU A 415 2.91 14.17 -16.94
CA LEU A 415 3.07 12.88 -17.64
C LEU A 415 2.33 12.88 -18.98
N ASN A 416 3.02 12.41 -20.03
CA ASN A 416 2.39 12.10 -21.30
C ASN A 416 1.51 10.83 -21.20
N ARG A 417 0.75 10.53 -22.25
CA ARG A 417 -0.19 9.39 -22.27
C ARG A 417 0.50 8.05 -22.00
N GLY A 418 1.69 7.81 -22.56
CA GLY A 418 2.44 6.57 -22.37
C GLY A 418 2.94 6.41 -20.93
N ALA A 419 3.48 7.48 -20.33
CA ALA A 419 3.96 7.49 -18.97
C ALA A 419 2.80 7.32 -17.94
N LYS A 420 1.60 7.86 -18.21
CA LYS A 420 0.40 7.62 -17.41
C LYS A 420 0.04 6.13 -17.39
N ILE A 421 0.05 5.46 -18.54
CA ILE A 421 -0.23 4.01 -18.65
C ILE A 421 0.82 3.22 -17.87
N LEU A 422 2.09 3.56 -18.02
CA LEU A 422 3.18 2.91 -17.28
C LEU A 422 2.99 3.04 -15.77
N TYR A 423 2.69 4.24 -15.27
CA TYR A 423 2.48 4.45 -13.84
C TYR A 423 1.26 3.70 -13.32
N MET A 424 0.17 3.58 -14.09
CA MET A 424 -0.96 2.74 -13.72
C MET A 424 -0.56 1.28 -13.54
N LEU A 425 0.30 0.74 -14.41
CA LEU A 425 0.81 -0.63 -14.28
C LEU A 425 1.74 -0.77 -13.07
N VAL A 426 2.59 0.22 -12.80
CA VAL A 426 3.51 0.23 -11.65
C VAL A 426 2.73 0.32 -10.34
N MET A 427 1.73 1.19 -10.23
CA MET A 427 0.83 1.30 -9.07
C MET A 427 0.08 -0.02 -8.82
N PHE A 428 -0.45 -0.63 -9.87
CA PHE A 428 -1.12 -1.92 -9.78
C PHE A 428 -0.18 -3.02 -9.29
N MET A 429 1.06 -3.06 -9.80
CA MET A 429 2.09 -4.01 -9.36
C MET A 429 2.49 -3.78 -7.90
N GLY A 430 2.63 -2.53 -7.48
CA GLY A 430 2.92 -2.17 -6.08
C GLY A 430 1.82 -2.58 -5.11
N ARG A 431 0.55 -2.51 -5.55
CA ARG A 431 -0.61 -2.89 -4.73
C ARG A 431 -0.81 -4.39 -4.62
N VAL A 432 -0.81 -5.10 -5.74
CA VAL A 432 -1.04 -6.55 -5.79
C VAL A 432 0.20 -7.32 -5.31
N GLY A 433 1.38 -6.77 -5.53
CA GLY A 433 2.68 -7.36 -5.26
C GLY A 433 3.31 -7.98 -6.52
N PRO A 434 4.61 -7.73 -6.75
CA PRO A 434 5.28 -8.14 -7.99
C PRO A 434 5.32 -9.67 -8.19
N VAL A 435 5.48 -10.43 -7.11
CA VAL A 435 5.49 -11.92 -7.19
C VAL A 435 4.11 -12.47 -7.51
N LEU A 436 3.04 -11.94 -6.89
CA LEU A 436 1.67 -12.39 -7.17
C LEU A 436 1.28 -12.08 -8.62
N LEU A 437 1.67 -10.90 -9.11
CA LEU A 437 1.44 -10.53 -10.51
C LEU A 437 2.19 -11.47 -11.46
N ALA A 438 3.48 -11.72 -11.23
CA ALA A 438 4.26 -12.67 -12.03
C ALA A 438 3.65 -14.07 -12.04
N MET A 439 3.21 -14.58 -10.87
CA MET A 439 2.52 -15.85 -10.75
C MET A 439 1.17 -15.87 -11.48
N SER A 440 0.43 -14.76 -11.51
CA SER A 440 -0.84 -14.70 -12.24
C SER A 440 -0.68 -14.83 -13.75
N LEU A 441 0.44 -14.31 -14.27
CA LEU A 441 0.78 -14.36 -15.71
C LEU A 441 1.38 -15.71 -16.12
N THR A 442 2.14 -16.38 -15.22
CA THR A 442 2.87 -17.61 -15.54
C THR A 442 2.14 -18.90 -15.16
N ALA A 443 0.99 -18.82 -14.53
CA ALA A 443 0.30 -19.98 -13.98
C ALA A 443 -0.25 -20.94 -15.05
N LYS A 444 0.62 -21.84 -15.53
CA LYS A 444 0.20 -23.21 -15.84
C LYS A 444 0.37 -24.03 -14.55
N PRO A 445 -0.62 -24.85 -14.14
CA PRO A 445 -0.41 -25.79 -13.07
C PRO A 445 0.70 -26.74 -13.55
N ASP A 446 1.88 -26.59 -12.99
CA ASP A 446 2.98 -27.50 -13.28
C ASP A 446 2.69 -28.81 -12.57
N ASP A 447 2.17 -29.78 -13.35
CA ASP A 447 2.01 -31.19 -12.94
C ASP A 447 3.37 -31.94 -13.05
N ASN A 448 4.46 -31.20 -13.31
CA ASN A 448 5.79 -31.77 -13.39
C ASN A 448 6.24 -32.22 -12.01
N LYS A 449 6.21 -33.54 -11.86
CA LYS A 449 6.92 -34.29 -10.83
C LYS A 449 8.28 -33.61 -10.59
N ARG A 450 8.57 -33.24 -9.33
CA ARG A 450 9.85 -32.67 -8.92
C ARG A 450 10.96 -33.58 -9.44
N LYS A 451 11.59 -33.20 -10.53
CA LYS A 451 12.82 -33.84 -10.99
C LYS A 451 13.87 -33.52 -9.92
N ILE A 452 14.49 -34.54 -9.37
CA ILE A 452 15.66 -34.36 -8.51
C ILE A 452 16.79 -33.93 -9.44
N MET A 453 17.21 -32.68 -9.33
CA MET A 453 18.32 -32.13 -10.10
C MET A 453 19.62 -32.37 -9.31
N PRO A 454 20.74 -32.68 -9.99
CA PRO A 454 22.05 -32.75 -9.34
C PRO A 454 22.44 -31.38 -8.75
N VAL A 455 23.20 -31.41 -7.65
CA VAL A 455 23.72 -30.19 -7.02
C VAL A 455 24.84 -29.64 -7.88
N GLY A 456 24.68 -28.39 -8.33
CA GLY A 456 25.72 -27.62 -9.03
C GLY A 456 26.41 -26.68 -8.02
N HIS A 457 27.74 -26.54 -8.13
CA HIS A 457 28.53 -25.61 -7.32
C HIS A 457 28.89 -24.40 -8.18
N ILE A 458 28.52 -23.19 -7.69
CA ILE A 458 28.90 -21.92 -8.30
C ILE A 458 29.57 -21.09 -7.20
N ASN A 459 30.79 -20.63 -7.46
CA ASN A 459 31.48 -19.73 -6.56
C ASN A 459 30.84 -18.34 -6.63
N VAL A 460 30.43 -17.82 -5.51
CA VAL A 460 29.96 -16.44 -5.32
C VAL A 460 31.08 -15.72 -4.58
N GLY A 461 31.57 -14.60 -5.13
CA GLY A 461 32.73 -13.85 -4.65
C GLY A 461 32.64 -13.34 -3.22
#